data_c5afb4d16b1be7d55ee3ff44396aecd5
#
_entry.id   c5afb4d16b1be7d55ee3ff44396aecd5
#
_cell.length_a   1.000
_cell.length_b   1.000
_cell.length_c   1.000
_cell.angle_alpha   90.00
_cell.angle_beta   90.00
_cell.angle_gamma   90.00
#
_symmetry.space_group_name_H-M   'P 1'
#
loop_
_entity.id
_entity.type
_entity.pdbx_description
1 polymer ?
#
loop_
_entity_poly.entity_id
_entity_poly.type
_entity_poly.pdbx_seq_one_letter_code
_entity_poly.pdbx_strand_id
1 'polypeptide(L)'
;MEDNILTDGAIKKLTLNKLFERYMSTRELKESTRANYLKTWENRVKDEIGNIKVVQILPSHIKSFYSKLSKAGYAYSTIKFINNMIYPALEMAVDDDIIRKNPAKFSISDYGRQAEERIALTVLQQEKMLEFVKNNQVYNTYYPMLRIMLGTGVRCGELIGLTWEDVDGRTKVVSIDHQLIYKDLGDGYKFHISTPKTDSGIRTIPMTSDVQRAFEEQKKLNFMLQKGKDVEIDGYKGFIFMAKSGRPLMPNAINNILYNIVDAYNKKEVQIAKTEHRNAELLPKVSAHIMRHTACTRMAERG
;
A
#
# COMPACT_ATOMS: atom_id res chain seq x y z
N MET A 1 37.00 -17.25 1.48
CA MET A 1 36.52 -15.88 1.66
C MET A 1 37.61 -14.98 1.07
N GLU A 2 37.45 -14.55 -0.18
CA GLU A 2 38.36 -13.56 -0.75
C GLU A 2 38.01 -12.22 -0.13
N ASP A 3 38.97 -11.63 0.58
CA ASP A 3 38.85 -10.26 1.11
C ASP A 3 38.65 -9.31 -0.06
N ASN A 4 37.42 -8.80 -0.19
CA ASN A 4 37.04 -7.81 -1.19
C ASN A 4 37.56 -6.40 -0.81
N ILE A 5 38.88 -6.30 -0.57
CA ILE A 5 39.57 -5.04 -0.36
C ILE A 5 39.59 -4.33 -1.71
N LEU A 6 38.79 -3.26 -1.83
CA LEU A 6 38.80 -2.42 -3.02
C LEU A 6 40.20 -1.80 -3.16
N THR A 7 40.86 -2.05 -4.28
CA THR A 7 42.10 -1.35 -4.58
C THR A 7 41.86 0.15 -4.77
N ASP A 8 42.84 1.00 -4.47
CA ASP A 8 42.75 2.46 -4.63
C ASP A 8 42.23 2.87 -6.03
N GLY A 9 42.56 2.11 -7.07
CA GLY A 9 42.09 2.32 -8.42
C GLY A 9 40.59 2.00 -8.59
N ALA A 10 40.10 1.01 -7.89
CA ALA A 10 38.68 0.63 -7.89
C ALA A 10 37.83 1.63 -7.10
N ILE A 11 38.32 2.11 -5.96
CA ILE A 11 37.68 3.16 -5.14
C ILE A 11 37.47 4.43 -5.95
N LYS A 12 38.47 4.88 -6.68
CA LYS A 12 38.40 6.09 -7.54
C LYS A 12 37.40 5.97 -8.69
N LYS A 13 36.99 4.75 -9.07
CA LYS A 13 36.02 4.48 -10.15
C LYS A 13 34.65 4.09 -9.63
N LEU A 14 34.48 3.90 -8.32
CA LEU A 14 33.22 3.46 -7.72
C LEU A 14 32.15 4.53 -7.89
N THR A 15 31.08 4.21 -8.62
CA THR A 15 29.90 5.07 -8.78
C THR A 15 28.87 4.80 -7.70
N LEU A 16 27.91 5.73 -7.49
CA LEU A 16 26.83 5.54 -6.55
C LEU A 16 25.93 4.34 -6.92
N ASN A 17 25.76 4.05 -8.21
CA ASN A 17 25.06 2.85 -8.67
C ASN A 17 25.74 1.58 -8.17
N LYS A 18 27.04 1.45 -8.38
CA LYS A 18 27.81 0.29 -7.89
C LYS A 18 27.85 0.18 -6.37
N LEU A 19 27.93 1.32 -5.69
CA LEU A 19 27.83 1.35 -4.23
C LEU A 19 26.45 0.86 -3.75
N PHE A 20 25.37 1.29 -4.40
CA PHE A 20 24.03 0.82 -4.07
C PHE A 20 23.86 -0.69 -4.33
N GLU A 21 24.37 -1.22 -5.44
CA GLU A 21 24.37 -2.66 -5.74
C GLU A 21 25.08 -3.44 -4.62
N ARG A 22 26.27 -2.96 -4.19
CA ARG A 22 27.02 -3.55 -3.09
C ARG A 22 26.24 -3.47 -1.76
N TYR A 23 25.65 -2.32 -1.45
CA TYR A 23 24.80 -2.16 -0.27
C TYR A 23 23.60 -3.13 -0.31
N MET A 24 22.97 -3.31 -1.47
CA MET A 24 21.85 -4.23 -1.63
C MET A 24 22.26 -5.71 -1.49
N SER A 25 23.50 -6.07 -1.79
CA SER A 25 24.00 -7.45 -1.62
C SER A 25 24.25 -7.81 -0.16
N THR A 26 24.52 -6.81 0.71
CA THR A 26 24.73 -7.04 2.16
C THR A 26 23.42 -7.07 2.95
N ARG A 27 22.26 -6.81 2.31
CA ARG A 27 20.97 -6.66 3.00
C ARG A 27 20.08 -7.89 2.81
N GLU A 28 19.68 -8.47 3.91
CA GLU A 28 18.56 -9.41 3.94
C GLU A 28 17.24 -8.63 3.94
N LEU A 29 16.60 -8.57 2.79
CA LEU A 29 15.34 -7.87 2.60
C LEU A 29 14.28 -8.85 2.11
N LYS A 30 13.02 -8.69 2.56
CA LYS A 30 11.89 -9.37 1.92
C LYS A 30 11.89 -9.02 0.42
N GLU A 31 11.64 -10.01 -0.43
CA GLU A 31 11.64 -9.86 -1.91
C GLU A 31 10.81 -8.65 -2.37
N SER A 32 9.64 -8.46 -1.77
CA SER A 32 8.79 -7.31 -2.08
C SER A 32 9.44 -5.96 -1.77
N THR A 33 10.27 -5.86 -0.75
CA THR A 33 11.02 -4.64 -0.39
C THR A 33 12.19 -4.45 -1.33
N ARG A 34 12.95 -5.53 -1.61
CA ARG A 34 14.05 -5.54 -2.57
C ARG A 34 13.57 -5.05 -3.94
N ALA A 35 12.49 -5.61 -4.46
CA ALA A 35 11.92 -5.21 -5.75
C ALA A 35 11.48 -3.72 -5.77
N ASN A 36 10.94 -3.18 -4.66
CA ASN A 36 10.61 -1.76 -4.57
C ASN A 36 11.86 -0.86 -4.58
N TYR A 37 12.93 -1.27 -3.89
CA TYR A 37 14.19 -0.53 -3.87
C TYR A 37 14.80 -0.49 -5.27
N LEU A 38 14.94 -1.65 -5.92
CA LEU A 38 15.50 -1.76 -7.26
C LEU A 38 14.70 -0.93 -8.28
N LYS A 39 13.36 -1.07 -8.27
CA LYS A 39 12.48 -0.31 -9.17
C LYS A 39 12.57 1.20 -8.93
N THR A 40 12.63 1.63 -7.67
CA THR A 40 12.74 3.06 -7.35
C THR A 40 14.09 3.60 -7.74
N TRP A 41 15.16 2.84 -7.50
CA TRP A 41 16.51 3.21 -7.91
C TRP A 41 16.60 3.37 -9.42
N GLU A 42 16.19 2.36 -10.17
CA GLU A 42 16.18 2.34 -11.64
C GLU A 42 15.44 3.55 -12.23
N ASN A 43 14.25 3.82 -11.73
CA ASN A 43 13.37 4.84 -12.31
C ASN A 43 13.68 6.27 -11.84
N ARG A 44 14.47 6.48 -10.79
CA ARG A 44 14.56 7.80 -10.14
C ARG A 44 15.96 8.25 -9.76
N VAL A 45 16.89 7.32 -9.51
CA VAL A 45 18.21 7.64 -8.95
C VAL A 45 19.32 7.35 -9.96
N LYS A 46 19.21 6.22 -10.65
CA LYS A 46 20.25 5.65 -11.52
C LYS A 46 20.83 6.65 -12.50
N ASP A 47 19.97 7.31 -13.27
CA ASP A 47 20.40 8.22 -14.35
C ASP A 47 20.62 9.66 -13.86
N GLU A 48 20.09 10.02 -12.69
CA GLU A 48 20.19 11.38 -12.17
C GLU A 48 21.50 11.64 -11.41
N ILE A 49 21.81 10.81 -10.42
CA ILE A 49 23.00 10.94 -9.58
C ILE A 49 23.80 9.63 -9.47
N GLY A 50 23.23 8.51 -9.92
CA GLY A 50 23.82 7.17 -9.75
C GLY A 50 25.16 6.99 -10.44
N ASN A 51 25.47 7.75 -11.51
CA ASN A 51 26.72 7.68 -12.25
C ASN A 51 27.83 8.54 -11.65
N ILE A 52 27.55 9.36 -10.64
CA ILE A 52 28.56 10.18 -9.96
C ILE A 52 29.47 9.25 -9.15
N LYS A 53 30.79 9.48 -9.24
CA LYS A 53 31.77 8.74 -8.45
C LYS A 53 31.58 9.08 -6.96
N VAL A 54 31.58 8.06 -6.09
CA VAL A 54 31.32 8.21 -4.65
C VAL A 54 32.23 9.25 -4.01
N VAL A 55 33.51 9.25 -4.36
CA VAL A 55 34.51 10.21 -3.86
C VAL A 55 34.28 11.65 -4.33
N GLN A 56 33.43 11.86 -5.34
CA GLN A 56 33.09 13.18 -5.90
C GLN A 56 31.69 13.65 -5.50
N ILE A 57 30.93 12.83 -4.77
CA ILE A 57 29.60 13.23 -4.32
C ILE A 57 29.71 14.30 -3.24
N LEU A 58 29.12 15.46 -3.51
CA LEU A 58 29.00 16.55 -2.55
C LEU A 58 27.57 16.63 -2.00
N PRO A 59 27.39 17.19 -0.79
CA PRO A 59 26.05 17.46 -0.26
C PRO A 59 25.16 18.27 -1.21
N SER A 60 25.77 19.19 -1.99
CA SER A 60 25.05 20.00 -2.98
C SER A 60 24.43 19.15 -4.11
N HIS A 61 25.08 18.08 -4.55
CA HIS A 61 24.53 17.18 -5.57
C HIS A 61 23.24 16.51 -5.07
N ILE A 62 23.26 15.98 -3.84
CA ILE A 62 22.10 15.31 -3.24
C ILE A 62 20.98 16.31 -2.95
N LYS A 63 21.31 17.48 -2.42
CA LYS A 63 20.36 18.58 -2.18
C LYS A 63 19.70 19.04 -3.49
N SER A 64 20.47 19.22 -4.55
CA SER A 64 19.96 19.60 -5.88
C SER A 64 19.01 18.52 -6.42
N PHE A 65 19.37 17.26 -6.29
CA PHE A 65 18.54 16.14 -6.70
C PHE A 65 17.21 16.11 -5.94
N TYR A 66 17.22 16.25 -4.60
CA TYR A 66 15.97 16.30 -3.81
C TYR A 66 15.14 17.54 -4.12
N SER A 67 15.79 18.68 -4.38
CA SER A 67 15.09 19.89 -4.84
C SER A 67 14.40 19.68 -6.18
N LYS A 68 15.06 19.00 -7.13
CA LYS A 68 14.47 18.62 -8.42
C LYS A 68 13.24 17.74 -8.25
N LEU A 69 13.30 16.71 -7.38
CA LEU A 69 12.16 15.86 -7.06
C LEU A 69 11.02 16.65 -6.42
N SER A 70 11.35 17.55 -5.48
CA SER A 70 10.37 18.41 -4.82
C SER A 70 9.65 19.32 -5.81
N LYS A 71 10.39 19.99 -6.71
CA LYS A 71 9.83 20.83 -7.79
C LYS A 71 8.96 20.04 -8.77
N ALA A 72 9.30 18.77 -8.99
CA ALA A 72 8.50 17.85 -9.80
C ALA A 72 7.23 17.34 -9.06
N GLY A 73 6.94 17.83 -7.83
CA GLY A 73 5.72 17.53 -7.08
C GLY A 73 5.75 16.22 -6.29
N TYR A 74 6.92 15.58 -6.14
CA TYR A 74 7.01 14.35 -5.34
C TYR A 74 6.71 14.62 -3.86
N ALA A 75 6.00 13.68 -3.23
CA ALA A 75 5.72 13.73 -1.80
C ALA A 75 7.00 13.54 -0.97
N TYR A 76 7.03 14.17 0.22
CA TYR A 76 8.10 13.96 1.20
C TYR A 76 8.39 12.48 1.46
N SER A 77 7.34 11.65 1.60
CA SER A 77 7.49 10.21 1.83
C SER A 77 8.25 9.50 0.70
N THR A 78 8.12 9.96 -0.55
CA THR A 78 8.86 9.41 -1.70
C THR A 78 10.33 9.81 -1.62
N ILE A 79 10.63 11.07 -1.30
CA ILE A 79 12.00 11.56 -1.15
C ILE A 79 12.67 10.87 0.04
N LYS A 80 11.95 10.72 1.16
CA LYS A 80 12.41 9.97 2.33
C LYS A 80 12.70 8.51 1.99
N PHE A 81 11.87 7.88 1.18
CA PHE A 81 12.10 6.50 0.73
C PHE A 81 13.37 6.39 -0.11
N ILE A 82 13.65 7.36 -1.00
CA ILE A 82 14.89 7.44 -1.77
C ILE A 82 16.09 7.69 -0.85
N ASN A 83 15.95 8.60 0.11
CA ASN A 83 17.01 8.86 1.09
C ASN A 83 17.36 7.64 1.95
N ASN A 84 16.36 6.80 2.26
CA ASN A 84 16.56 5.53 2.99
C ASN A 84 17.36 4.48 2.19
N MET A 85 17.63 4.73 0.92
CA MET A 85 18.53 3.94 0.08
C MET A 85 19.90 4.61 -0.07
N ILE A 86 19.92 5.93 -0.31
CA ILE A 86 21.15 6.70 -0.53
C ILE A 86 21.96 6.86 0.75
N TYR A 87 21.31 7.28 1.84
CA TYR A 87 22.00 7.56 3.10
C TYR A 87 22.77 6.35 3.64
N PRO A 88 22.14 5.16 3.84
CA PRO A 88 22.87 4.03 4.39
C PRO A 88 23.90 3.43 3.42
N ALA A 89 23.71 3.54 2.10
CA ALA A 89 24.73 3.14 1.15
C ALA A 89 25.98 4.04 1.25
N LEU A 90 25.80 5.34 1.44
CA LEU A 90 26.90 6.29 1.65
C LEU A 90 27.51 6.15 3.05
N GLU A 91 26.73 5.76 4.07
CA GLU A 91 27.26 5.44 5.40
C GLU A 91 28.20 4.21 5.35
N MET A 92 27.80 3.16 4.62
CA MET A 92 28.67 2.01 4.34
C MET A 92 29.99 2.45 3.68
N ALA A 93 29.96 3.43 2.78
CA ALA A 93 31.19 3.97 2.17
C ALA A 93 32.04 4.78 3.16
N VAL A 94 31.47 5.33 4.23
CA VAL A 94 32.22 5.95 5.33
C VAL A 94 32.84 4.85 6.21
N ASP A 95 32.07 3.82 6.55
CA ASP A 95 32.53 2.68 7.36
C ASP A 95 33.65 1.88 6.67
N ASP A 96 33.64 1.84 5.33
CA ASP A 96 34.66 1.22 4.47
C ASP A 96 35.85 2.17 4.18
N ASP A 97 35.97 3.35 4.82
CA ASP A 97 36.99 4.38 4.62
C ASP A 97 37.12 4.89 3.16
N ILE A 98 36.08 4.73 2.34
CA ILE A 98 36.03 5.23 0.95
C ILE A 98 35.83 6.75 0.91
N ILE A 99 35.03 7.28 1.84
CA ILE A 99 34.77 8.72 2.03
C ILE A 99 34.83 9.08 3.52
N ARG A 100 35.28 10.27 3.83
CA ARG A 100 35.47 10.71 5.24
C ARG A 100 34.16 11.08 5.95
N LYS A 101 33.13 11.50 5.20
CA LYS A 101 31.85 11.98 5.76
C LYS A 101 30.75 11.62 4.78
N ASN A 102 29.59 11.26 5.31
CA ASN A 102 28.41 11.01 4.50
C ASN A 102 27.83 12.31 3.93
N PRO A 103 27.83 12.52 2.62
CA PRO A 103 27.30 13.73 1.99
C PRO A 103 25.77 13.84 2.06
N ALA A 104 25.06 12.77 2.40
CA ALA A 104 23.61 12.77 2.64
C ALA A 104 23.21 13.10 4.11
N LYS A 105 24.18 13.42 4.97
CA LYS A 105 23.94 13.75 6.40
C LYS A 105 23.42 15.16 6.58
N PHE A 106 22.15 15.39 6.24
CA PHE A 106 21.41 16.65 6.48
C PHE A 106 19.91 16.36 6.63
N SER A 107 19.14 17.34 7.14
CA SER A 107 17.68 17.20 7.24
C SER A 107 17.03 17.24 5.84
N ILE A 108 16.08 16.35 5.62
CA ILE A 108 15.28 16.30 4.39
C ILE A 108 13.85 16.79 4.59
N SER A 109 13.51 17.36 5.77
CA SER A 109 12.15 17.81 6.13
C SER A 109 11.55 18.81 5.16
N ASP A 110 12.41 19.62 4.52
CA ASP A 110 12.01 20.74 3.67
C ASP A 110 11.77 20.33 2.21
N TYR A 111 12.01 19.05 1.88
CA TYR A 111 11.84 18.55 0.53
C TYR A 111 10.52 17.78 0.37
N GLY A 112 9.84 18.04 -0.74
CA GLY A 112 8.63 17.34 -1.11
C GLY A 112 7.37 17.87 -0.43
N ARG A 113 6.23 17.53 -1.06
CA ARG A 113 4.93 17.90 -0.52
C ARG A 113 4.64 17.07 0.73
N GLN A 114 4.30 17.71 1.83
CA GLN A 114 3.86 17.03 3.05
C GLN A 114 2.57 16.24 2.77
N ALA A 115 2.44 15.11 3.44
CA ALA A 115 1.22 14.31 3.32
C ALA A 115 0.06 15.01 4.04
N GLU A 116 -1.09 15.03 3.40
CA GLU A 116 -2.34 15.39 4.08
C GLU A 116 -2.66 14.37 5.17
N GLU A 117 -3.16 14.85 6.30
CA GLU A 117 -3.58 13.98 7.38
C GLU A 117 -4.74 13.09 6.92
N ARG A 118 -4.63 11.81 7.24
CA ARG A 118 -5.68 10.84 6.91
C ARG A 118 -6.69 10.81 8.05
N ILE A 119 -7.83 11.44 7.81
CA ILE A 119 -8.91 11.52 8.79
C ILE A 119 -9.88 10.37 8.58
N ALA A 120 -10.29 9.72 9.68
CA ALA A 120 -11.36 8.72 9.67
C ALA A 120 -12.69 9.38 9.24
N LEU A 121 -13.55 8.62 8.57
CA LEU A 121 -14.91 9.09 8.30
C LEU A 121 -15.64 9.35 9.61
N THR A 122 -16.42 10.42 9.67
CA THR A 122 -17.39 10.58 10.76
C THR A 122 -18.46 9.50 10.70
N VAL A 123 -19.20 9.28 11.80
CA VAL A 123 -20.32 8.31 11.82
C VAL A 123 -21.31 8.64 10.70
N LEU A 124 -21.70 9.90 10.59
CA LEU A 124 -22.64 10.36 9.57
C LEU A 124 -22.14 10.13 8.14
N GLN A 125 -20.85 10.42 7.86
CA GLN A 125 -20.26 10.17 6.54
C GLN A 125 -20.24 8.68 6.21
N GLN A 126 -19.91 7.83 7.18
CA GLN A 126 -19.92 6.39 7.01
C GLN A 126 -21.34 5.87 6.69
N GLU A 127 -22.34 6.31 7.45
CA GLU A 127 -23.74 5.94 7.25
C GLU A 127 -24.27 6.36 5.89
N LYS A 128 -24.04 7.62 5.49
CA LYS A 128 -24.42 8.14 4.17
C LYS A 128 -23.79 7.36 3.02
N MET A 129 -22.49 7.04 3.14
CA MET A 129 -21.81 6.23 2.13
C MET A 129 -22.42 4.84 2.03
N LEU A 130 -22.64 4.17 3.15
CA LEU A 130 -23.24 2.81 3.18
C LEU A 130 -24.66 2.80 2.65
N GLU A 131 -25.48 3.77 3.04
CA GLU A 131 -26.86 3.91 2.56
C GLU A 131 -26.90 4.16 1.06
N PHE A 132 -26.06 5.06 0.55
CA PHE A 132 -25.94 5.31 -0.89
C PHE A 132 -25.57 4.04 -1.65
N VAL A 133 -24.56 3.30 -1.17
CA VAL A 133 -24.12 2.06 -1.84
C VAL A 133 -25.21 0.99 -1.81
N LYS A 134 -25.89 0.81 -0.67
CA LYS A 134 -26.97 -0.17 -0.52
C LYS A 134 -28.11 0.06 -1.51
N ASN A 135 -28.47 1.33 -1.73
CA ASN A 135 -29.61 1.73 -2.56
C ASN A 135 -29.24 2.04 -4.01
N ASN A 136 -27.98 1.91 -4.41
CA ASN A 136 -27.52 2.22 -5.76
C ASN A 136 -27.41 0.95 -6.61
N GLN A 137 -28.07 0.92 -7.77
CA GLN A 137 -28.11 -0.26 -8.65
C GLN A 137 -26.73 -0.67 -9.19
N VAL A 138 -25.78 0.27 -9.32
CA VAL A 138 -24.43 0.03 -9.84
C VAL A 138 -23.49 -0.47 -8.75
N TYR A 139 -23.63 0.06 -7.51
CA TYR A 139 -22.67 -0.14 -6.43
C TYR A 139 -23.14 -1.10 -5.34
N ASN A 140 -24.42 -1.53 -5.32
CA ASN A 140 -24.95 -2.38 -4.26
C ASN A 140 -24.22 -3.71 -4.08
N THR A 141 -23.64 -4.25 -5.14
CA THR A 141 -22.83 -5.48 -5.08
C THR A 141 -21.56 -5.32 -4.26
N TYR A 142 -21.10 -4.09 -3.99
CA TYR A 142 -19.95 -3.80 -3.13
C TYR A 142 -20.34 -3.57 -1.67
N TYR A 143 -21.63 -3.49 -1.34
CA TYR A 143 -22.09 -3.23 0.02
C TYR A 143 -21.54 -4.24 1.04
N PRO A 144 -21.59 -5.57 0.81
CA PRO A 144 -21.04 -6.54 1.74
C PRO A 144 -19.53 -6.34 1.98
N MET A 145 -18.76 -6.07 0.91
CA MET A 145 -17.33 -5.80 1.00
C MET A 145 -17.03 -4.59 1.92
N LEU A 146 -17.78 -3.49 1.75
CA LEU A 146 -17.59 -2.29 2.58
C LEU A 146 -17.94 -2.55 4.05
N ARG A 147 -19.00 -3.33 4.32
CA ARG A 147 -19.38 -3.75 5.67
C ARG A 147 -18.31 -4.59 6.34
N ILE A 148 -17.72 -5.54 5.59
CA ILE A 148 -16.61 -6.37 6.06
C ILE A 148 -15.38 -5.48 6.36
N MET A 149 -15.01 -4.58 5.48
CA MET A 149 -13.88 -3.66 5.70
C MET A 149 -14.05 -2.82 6.96
N LEU A 150 -15.23 -2.23 7.17
CA LEU A 150 -15.54 -1.38 8.33
C LEU A 150 -15.68 -2.18 9.61
N GLY A 151 -16.19 -3.40 9.54
CA GLY A 151 -16.41 -4.23 10.73
C GLY A 151 -15.19 -5.02 11.20
N THR A 152 -14.20 -5.23 10.32
CA THR A 152 -12.99 -6.01 10.62
C THR A 152 -11.72 -5.19 10.65
N GLY A 153 -11.70 -4.04 9.99
CA GLY A 153 -10.51 -3.19 9.87
C GLY A 153 -9.33 -3.87 9.15
N VAL A 154 -9.56 -4.87 8.31
CA VAL A 154 -8.51 -5.56 7.55
C VAL A 154 -7.79 -4.64 6.58
N ARG A 155 -6.51 -4.94 6.30
CA ARG A 155 -5.76 -4.25 5.24
C ARG A 155 -6.25 -4.68 3.87
N CYS A 156 -6.03 -3.84 2.86
CA CYS A 156 -6.44 -4.13 1.48
C CYS A 156 -5.92 -5.48 0.98
N GLY A 157 -4.64 -5.79 1.19
CA GLY A 157 -4.05 -7.08 0.81
C GLY A 157 -4.61 -8.27 1.58
N GLU A 158 -4.92 -8.10 2.88
CA GLU A 158 -5.58 -9.09 3.71
C GLU A 158 -7.01 -9.34 3.17
N LEU A 159 -7.79 -8.27 2.90
CA LEU A 159 -9.14 -8.39 2.37
C LEU A 159 -9.20 -9.20 1.07
N ILE A 160 -8.39 -8.84 0.08
CA ILE A 160 -8.41 -9.55 -1.21
C ILE A 160 -7.80 -10.95 -1.15
N GLY A 161 -7.00 -11.23 -0.11
CA GLY A 161 -6.45 -12.55 0.18
C GLY A 161 -7.43 -13.48 0.88
N LEU A 162 -8.48 -12.95 1.52
CA LEU A 162 -9.44 -13.79 2.25
C LEU A 162 -10.04 -14.88 1.37
N THR A 163 -10.03 -16.09 1.90
CA THR A 163 -10.69 -17.27 1.35
C THR A 163 -11.88 -17.67 2.23
N TRP A 164 -12.73 -18.56 1.74
CA TRP A 164 -13.84 -19.07 2.55
C TRP A 164 -13.37 -19.94 3.71
N GLU A 165 -12.13 -20.46 3.67
CA GLU A 165 -11.53 -21.22 4.76
C GLU A 165 -11.15 -20.33 5.95
N ASP A 166 -10.91 -19.04 5.72
CA ASP A 166 -10.58 -18.06 6.76
C ASP A 166 -11.80 -17.59 7.56
N VAL A 167 -13.02 -17.94 7.13
CA VAL A 167 -14.26 -17.44 7.71
C VAL A 167 -15.02 -18.58 8.38
N ASP A 168 -14.94 -18.67 9.71
CA ASP A 168 -15.73 -19.62 10.48
C ASP A 168 -17.03 -18.98 10.98
N GLY A 169 -18.13 -19.30 10.28
CA GLY A 169 -19.46 -18.81 10.64
C GLY A 169 -20.00 -19.42 11.94
N ARG A 170 -19.48 -20.57 12.40
CA ARG A 170 -19.91 -21.24 13.63
C ARG A 170 -19.28 -20.58 14.86
N THR A 171 -17.96 -20.37 14.82
CA THR A 171 -17.25 -19.69 15.93
C THR A 171 -17.30 -18.17 15.79
N LYS A 172 -17.81 -17.66 14.66
CA LYS A 172 -17.95 -16.24 14.34
C LYS A 172 -16.62 -15.49 14.38
N VAL A 173 -15.61 -16.08 13.76
CA VAL A 173 -14.28 -15.46 13.63
C VAL A 173 -13.80 -15.42 12.18
N VAL A 174 -12.98 -14.43 11.88
CA VAL A 174 -12.20 -14.35 10.64
C VAL A 174 -10.73 -14.47 11.00
N SER A 175 -10.03 -15.41 10.38
CA SER A 175 -8.59 -15.58 10.53
C SER A 175 -7.84 -14.71 9.52
N ILE A 176 -6.81 -14.04 9.96
CA ILE A 176 -5.92 -13.22 9.13
C ILE A 176 -4.50 -13.74 9.36
N ASP A 177 -3.99 -14.53 8.46
CA ASP A 177 -2.64 -15.13 8.51
C ASP A 177 -1.85 -14.90 7.23
N HIS A 178 -2.52 -14.40 6.19
CA HIS A 178 -1.92 -14.09 4.90
C HIS A 178 -2.52 -12.84 4.24
N GLN A 179 -1.89 -12.41 3.16
CA GLN A 179 -2.36 -11.34 2.29
C GLN A 179 -2.05 -11.68 0.83
N LEU A 180 -2.88 -11.21 -0.07
CA LEU A 180 -2.63 -11.30 -1.50
C LEU A 180 -1.96 -10.02 -2.00
N ILE A 181 -0.88 -10.18 -2.75
CA ILE A 181 -0.17 -9.08 -3.40
C ILE A 181 -0.12 -9.32 -4.91
N TYR A 182 -0.07 -8.25 -5.70
CA TYR A 182 0.16 -8.33 -7.15
C TYR A 182 1.46 -7.61 -7.47
N LYS A 183 2.49 -8.36 -7.82
CA LYS A 183 3.84 -7.83 -7.97
C LYS A 183 4.67 -8.70 -8.89
N ASP A 184 5.68 -8.10 -9.49
CA ASP A 184 6.78 -8.78 -10.13
C ASP A 184 7.86 -9.06 -9.07
N LEU A 185 8.14 -10.34 -8.85
CA LEU A 185 9.19 -10.81 -7.95
C LEU A 185 10.37 -11.44 -8.72
N GLY A 186 10.44 -11.18 -10.04
CA GLY A 186 11.48 -11.68 -10.94
C GLY A 186 10.94 -12.59 -12.05
N ASP A 187 9.65 -12.92 -12.01
CA ASP A 187 8.96 -13.84 -12.94
C ASP A 187 7.72 -13.19 -13.60
N GLY A 188 7.69 -11.85 -13.63
CA GLY A 188 6.59 -11.06 -14.17
C GLY A 188 5.54 -10.68 -13.13
N TYR A 189 4.64 -9.78 -13.55
CA TYR A 189 3.55 -9.34 -12.67
C TYR A 189 2.48 -10.42 -12.50
N LYS A 190 2.36 -10.97 -11.29
CA LYS A 190 1.32 -11.94 -10.94
C LYS A 190 0.90 -11.80 -9.47
N PHE A 191 -0.14 -12.54 -9.09
CA PHE A 191 -0.54 -12.63 -7.70
C PHE A 191 0.38 -13.58 -6.93
N HIS A 192 0.67 -13.20 -5.68
CA HIS A 192 1.40 -14.02 -4.73
C HIS A 192 0.75 -13.93 -3.36
N ILE A 193 0.80 -15.01 -2.62
CA ILE A 193 0.51 -14.99 -1.19
C ILE A 193 1.74 -14.50 -0.44
N SER A 194 1.54 -13.63 0.52
CA SER A 194 2.58 -13.13 1.41
C SER A 194 2.11 -13.21 2.85
N THR A 195 2.95 -13.75 3.71
CA THR A 195 2.71 -13.76 5.17
C THR A 195 2.84 -12.36 5.75
N PRO A 196 2.16 -12.05 6.86
CA PRO A 196 2.36 -10.82 7.60
C PRO A 196 3.83 -10.58 7.97
N LYS A 197 4.20 -9.32 8.14
CA LYS A 197 5.59 -8.94 8.47
C LYS A 197 5.98 -9.25 9.91
N THR A 198 5.00 -9.40 10.79
CA THR A 198 5.17 -9.61 12.24
C THR A 198 4.15 -10.62 12.72
N ASP A 199 4.44 -11.33 13.80
CA ASP A 199 3.53 -12.28 14.43
C ASP A 199 2.20 -11.62 14.84
N SER A 200 2.24 -10.35 15.25
CA SER A 200 1.03 -9.55 15.51
C SER A 200 0.16 -9.28 14.27
N GLY A 201 0.68 -9.59 13.08
CA GLY A 201 -0.09 -9.57 11.83
C GLY A 201 -1.01 -10.79 11.68
N ILE A 202 -0.65 -11.90 12.31
CA ILE A 202 -1.47 -13.13 12.41
C ILE A 202 -2.45 -12.92 13.56
N ARG A 203 -3.73 -12.92 13.26
CA ARG A 203 -4.78 -12.66 14.26
C ARG A 203 -6.11 -13.21 13.83
N THR A 204 -6.96 -13.45 14.80
CA THR A 204 -8.39 -13.72 14.62
C THR A 204 -9.20 -12.47 14.94
N ILE A 205 -10.24 -12.20 14.18
CA ILE A 205 -11.13 -11.06 14.36
C ILE A 205 -12.55 -11.61 14.67
N PRO A 206 -13.13 -11.31 15.82
CA PRO A 206 -14.52 -11.67 16.10
C PRO A 206 -15.48 -10.96 15.12
N MET A 207 -16.44 -11.69 14.57
CA MET A 207 -17.46 -11.12 13.70
C MET A 207 -18.65 -10.62 14.52
N THR A 208 -19.02 -9.36 14.34
CA THR A 208 -20.33 -8.89 14.73
C THR A 208 -21.41 -9.54 13.85
N SER A 209 -22.67 -9.53 14.30
CA SER A 209 -23.80 -10.03 13.49
C SER A 209 -23.90 -9.36 12.11
N ASP A 210 -23.50 -8.09 12.00
CA ASP A 210 -23.48 -7.35 10.76
C ASP A 210 -22.39 -7.83 9.81
N VAL A 211 -21.20 -8.14 10.32
CA VAL A 211 -20.10 -8.69 9.53
C VAL A 211 -20.44 -10.10 9.07
N GLN A 212 -21.04 -10.91 9.94
CA GLN A 212 -21.49 -12.26 9.58
C GLN A 212 -22.50 -12.20 8.42
N ARG A 213 -23.54 -11.36 8.54
CA ARG A 213 -24.51 -11.14 7.45
C ARG A 213 -23.84 -10.68 6.16
N ALA A 214 -22.86 -9.79 6.25
CA ALA A 214 -22.14 -9.31 5.08
C ALA A 214 -21.37 -10.44 4.36
N PHE A 215 -20.75 -11.38 5.09
CA PHE A 215 -20.14 -12.56 4.49
C PHE A 215 -21.17 -13.50 3.85
N GLU A 216 -22.33 -13.69 4.47
CA GLU A 216 -23.43 -14.50 3.92
C GLU A 216 -23.97 -13.86 2.61
N GLU A 217 -24.15 -12.55 2.58
CA GLU A 217 -24.55 -11.80 1.39
C GLU A 217 -23.48 -11.90 0.29
N GLN A 218 -22.19 -11.78 0.64
CA GLN A 218 -21.09 -11.93 -0.29
C GLN A 218 -21.05 -13.35 -0.89
N LYS A 219 -21.33 -14.38 -0.08
CA LYS A 219 -21.39 -15.76 -0.55
C LYS A 219 -22.52 -15.99 -1.56
N LYS A 220 -23.69 -15.40 -1.30
CA LYS A 220 -24.82 -15.42 -2.24
C LYS A 220 -24.48 -14.70 -3.55
N LEU A 221 -23.83 -13.52 -3.48
CA LEU A 221 -23.39 -12.78 -4.66
C LEU A 221 -22.39 -13.59 -5.48
N ASN A 222 -21.40 -14.22 -4.84
CA ASN A 222 -20.43 -15.05 -5.54
C ASN A 222 -21.08 -16.25 -6.23
N PHE A 223 -22.04 -16.89 -5.56
CA PHE A 223 -22.81 -17.99 -6.14
C PHE A 223 -23.62 -17.54 -7.38
N MET A 224 -24.38 -16.45 -7.26
CA MET A 224 -25.17 -15.91 -8.38
C MET A 224 -24.33 -15.48 -9.57
N LEU A 225 -23.13 -14.94 -9.31
CA LEU A 225 -22.23 -14.45 -10.35
C LEU A 225 -21.22 -15.51 -10.82
N GLN A 226 -21.36 -16.76 -10.36
CA GLN A 226 -20.47 -17.90 -10.66
C GLN A 226 -18.98 -17.60 -10.50
N LYS A 227 -18.63 -16.83 -9.45
CA LYS A 227 -17.26 -16.37 -9.22
C LYS A 227 -16.44 -17.35 -8.38
N GLY A 228 -15.17 -17.51 -8.74
CA GLY A 228 -14.13 -17.99 -7.83
C GLY A 228 -13.99 -19.49 -7.67
N LYS A 229 -14.50 -20.33 -8.58
CA LYS A 229 -14.49 -21.79 -8.39
C LYS A 229 -13.13 -22.46 -8.60
N ASP A 230 -12.24 -21.90 -9.44
CA ASP A 230 -11.07 -22.66 -9.95
C ASP A 230 -9.73 -21.90 -9.84
N VAL A 231 -9.66 -20.80 -9.10
CA VAL A 231 -8.42 -20.03 -8.97
C VAL A 231 -7.62 -20.51 -7.76
N GLU A 232 -6.42 -21.00 -8.03
CA GLU A 232 -5.41 -21.33 -7.03
C GLU A 232 -4.21 -20.40 -7.17
N ILE A 233 -3.75 -19.84 -6.04
CA ILE A 233 -2.57 -18.99 -5.96
C ILE A 233 -1.75 -19.43 -4.75
N ASP A 234 -0.55 -19.91 -5.00
CA ASP A 234 0.40 -20.38 -3.98
C ASP A 234 -0.26 -21.38 -2.97
N GLY A 235 -1.13 -22.30 -3.47
CA GLY A 235 -1.83 -23.29 -2.67
C GLY A 235 -3.18 -22.83 -2.08
N TYR A 236 -3.51 -21.54 -2.15
CA TYR A 236 -4.78 -21.01 -1.64
C TYR A 236 -5.87 -20.99 -2.70
N LYS A 237 -7.09 -21.36 -2.30
CA LYS A 237 -8.29 -21.46 -3.15
C LYS A 237 -9.49 -20.77 -2.49
N GLY A 238 -10.54 -20.57 -3.28
CA GLY A 238 -11.81 -20.08 -2.73
C GLY A 238 -11.79 -18.63 -2.31
N PHE A 239 -11.03 -17.77 -3.00
CA PHE A 239 -10.97 -16.33 -2.72
C PHE A 239 -12.36 -15.68 -2.72
N ILE A 240 -12.63 -14.84 -1.73
CA ILE A 240 -13.95 -14.23 -1.53
C ILE A 240 -14.19 -13.08 -2.50
N PHE A 241 -13.21 -12.22 -2.71
CA PHE A 241 -13.36 -10.99 -3.49
C PHE A 241 -12.79 -11.15 -4.89
N MET A 242 -13.67 -11.45 -5.84
CA MET A 242 -13.33 -11.79 -7.22
C MET A 242 -13.79 -10.70 -8.19
N ALA A 243 -12.97 -10.40 -9.19
CA ALA A 243 -13.34 -9.57 -10.32
C ALA A 243 -14.25 -10.31 -11.30
N LYS A 244 -14.86 -9.59 -12.24
CA LYS A 244 -15.67 -10.19 -13.32
C LYS A 244 -14.85 -11.11 -14.24
N SER A 245 -13.55 -10.91 -14.30
CA SER A 245 -12.62 -11.74 -15.08
C SER A 245 -12.33 -13.12 -14.47
N GLY A 246 -12.91 -13.46 -13.31
CA GLY A 246 -12.64 -14.73 -12.61
C GLY A 246 -11.32 -14.75 -11.83
N ARG A 247 -10.61 -13.62 -11.70
CA ARG A 247 -9.39 -13.47 -10.88
C ARG A 247 -9.72 -12.73 -9.59
N PRO A 248 -8.92 -12.88 -8.53
CA PRO A 248 -9.06 -12.04 -7.34
C PRO A 248 -9.01 -10.54 -7.68
N LEU A 249 -9.64 -9.72 -6.86
CA LEU A 249 -9.57 -8.28 -7.02
C LEU A 249 -8.12 -7.80 -6.90
N MET A 250 -7.75 -6.87 -7.76
CA MET A 250 -6.46 -6.17 -7.66
C MET A 250 -6.48 -5.19 -6.48
N PRO A 251 -5.35 -5.00 -5.77
CA PRO A 251 -5.28 -4.01 -4.68
C PRO A 251 -5.77 -2.62 -5.10
N ASN A 252 -5.42 -2.18 -6.31
CA ASN A 252 -5.85 -0.88 -6.84
C ASN A 252 -7.34 -0.84 -7.18
N ALA A 253 -7.96 -1.98 -7.51
CA ALA A 253 -9.39 -2.02 -7.86
C ALA A 253 -10.27 -1.57 -6.70
N ILE A 254 -9.92 -1.92 -5.44
CA ILE A 254 -10.68 -1.48 -4.26
C ILE A 254 -10.66 0.04 -4.12
N ASN A 255 -9.50 0.67 -4.28
CA ASN A 255 -9.43 2.13 -4.23
C ASN A 255 -10.22 2.78 -5.36
N ASN A 256 -10.18 2.23 -6.57
CA ASN A 256 -10.97 2.73 -7.70
C ASN A 256 -12.48 2.59 -7.44
N ILE A 257 -12.92 1.47 -6.87
CA ILE A 257 -14.31 1.27 -6.47
C ILE A 257 -14.73 2.34 -5.45
N LEU A 258 -13.93 2.57 -4.40
CA LEU A 258 -14.20 3.57 -3.39
C LEU A 258 -14.23 5.00 -3.96
N TYR A 259 -13.28 5.34 -4.82
CA TYR A 259 -13.26 6.66 -5.48
C TYR A 259 -14.50 6.87 -6.36
N ASN A 260 -14.91 5.86 -7.13
CA ASN A 260 -16.10 5.94 -7.97
C ASN A 260 -17.39 6.06 -7.13
N ILE A 261 -17.49 5.36 -6.01
CA ILE A 261 -18.60 5.47 -5.07
C ILE A 261 -18.68 6.89 -4.50
N VAL A 262 -17.58 7.44 -4.03
CA VAL A 262 -17.51 8.80 -3.45
C VAL A 262 -17.85 9.85 -4.52
N ASP A 263 -17.30 9.73 -5.71
CA ASP A 263 -17.58 10.65 -6.82
C ASP A 263 -19.06 10.62 -7.21
N ALA A 264 -19.65 9.44 -7.34
CA ALA A 264 -21.05 9.26 -7.66
C ALA A 264 -21.98 9.80 -6.57
N TYR A 265 -21.65 9.54 -5.28
CA TYR A 265 -22.37 10.13 -4.14
C TYR A 265 -22.31 11.66 -4.18
N ASN A 266 -21.11 12.22 -4.27
CA ASN A 266 -20.90 13.66 -4.22
C ASN A 266 -21.60 14.38 -5.39
N LYS A 267 -21.58 13.81 -6.59
CA LYS A 267 -22.34 14.34 -7.75
C LYS A 267 -23.84 14.37 -7.49
N LYS A 268 -24.39 13.28 -6.94
CA LYS A 268 -25.81 13.19 -6.60
C LYS A 268 -26.18 14.17 -5.49
N GLU A 269 -25.35 14.24 -4.44
CA GLU A 269 -25.57 15.12 -3.30
C GLU A 269 -25.55 16.61 -3.68
N VAL A 270 -24.64 17.04 -4.57
CA VAL A 270 -24.62 18.42 -5.10
C VAL A 270 -25.91 18.75 -5.81
N GLN A 271 -26.47 17.83 -6.61
CA GLN A 271 -27.73 18.04 -7.31
C GLN A 271 -28.91 18.17 -6.33
N ILE A 272 -29.01 17.27 -5.34
CA ILE A 272 -30.05 17.31 -4.33
C ILE A 272 -29.95 18.59 -3.51
N ALA A 273 -28.78 18.94 -3.00
CA ALA A 273 -28.56 20.13 -2.20
C ALA A 273 -28.94 21.43 -2.94
N LYS A 274 -28.65 21.48 -4.26
CA LYS A 274 -29.08 22.59 -5.12
C LYS A 274 -30.60 22.70 -5.21
N THR A 275 -31.30 21.58 -5.36
CA THR A 275 -32.76 21.54 -5.43
C THR A 275 -33.41 21.91 -4.10
N GLU A 276 -32.80 21.51 -2.99
CA GLU A 276 -33.27 21.74 -1.62
C GLU A 276 -32.77 23.08 -1.04
N HIS A 277 -32.00 23.85 -1.79
CA HIS A 277 -31.44 25.15 -1.37
C HIS A 277 -30.61 25.07 -0.08
N ARG A 278 -29.82 23.99 0.10
CA ARG A 278 -28.94 23.75 1.24
C ARG A 278 -27.48 23.53 0.78
N ASN A 279 -26.57 23.54 1.75
CA ASN A 279 -25.19 23.14 1.49
C ASN A 279 -25.08 21.63 1.25
N ALA A 280 -24.28 21.27 0.25
CA ALA A 280 -24.01 19.85 -0.04
C ALA A 280 -23.11 19.22 1.06
N GLU A 281 -23.49 18.05 1.53
CA GLU A 281 -22.74 17.29 2.53
C GLU A 281 -21.88 16.24 1.83
N LEU A 282 -20.69 16.64 1.42
CA LEU A 282 -19.79 15.84 0.61
C LEU A 282 -19.02 14.83 1.45
N LEU A 283 -18.80 13.65 0.87
CA LEU A 283 -17.84 12.68 1.40
C LEU A 283 -16.42 13.11 1.03
N PRO A 284 -15.44 12.95 1.94
CA PRO A 284 -14.04 13.15 1.62
C PRO A 284 -13.52 12.04 0.70
N LYS A 285 -12.31 12.20 0.18
CA LYS A 285 -11.66 11.13 -0.58
C LYS A 285 -11.46 9.90 0.31
N VAL A 286 -12.08 8.77 -0.07
CA VAL A 286 -12.02 7.50 0.69
C VAL A 286 -11.12 6.50 -0.04
N SER A 287 -10.22 5.87 0.70
CA SER A 287 -9.37 4.76 0.25
C SER A 287 -9.52 3.56 1.18
N ALA A 288 -9.05 2.39 0.77
CA ALA A 288 -9.04 1.19 1.64
C ALA A 288 -8.32 1.44 2.97
N HIS A 289 -7.30 2.30 3.00
CA HIS A 289 -6.61 2.66 4.23
C HIS A 289 -7.46 3.57 5.13
N ILE A 290 -8.24 4.49 4.57
CA ILE A 290 -9.20 5.32 5.32
C ILE A 290 -10.33 4.45 5.88
N MET A 291 -10.83 3.46 5.12
CA MET A 291 -11.80 2.49 5.62
C MET A 291 -11.28 1.74 6.86
N ARG A 292 -10.03 1.25 6.79
CA ARG A 292 -9.39 0.62 7.96
C ARG A 292 -9.20 1.61 9.11
N HIS A 293 -8.74 2.83 8.83
CA HIS A 293 -8.56 3.85 9.87
C HIS A 293 -9.90 4.14 10.57
N THR A 294 -10.97 4.31 9.78
CA THR A 294 -12.34 4.47 10.32
C THR A 294 -12.76 3.29 11.19
N ALA A 295 -12.52 2.05 10.73
CA ALA A 295 -12.83 0.86 11.51
C ALA A 295 -12.08 0.83 12.87
N CYS A 296 -10.77 1.07 12.85
CA CYS A 296 -9.95 1.09 14.06
C CYS A 296 -10.37 2.21 15.03
N THR A 297 -10.69 3.39 14.52
CA THR A 297 -11.20 4.50 15.34
C THR A 297 -12.55 4.11 16.00
N ARG A 298 -13.49 3.51 15.25
CA ARG A 298 -14.77 3.05 15.81
C ARG A 298 -14.62 1.93 16.85
N MET A 299 -13.65 1.04 16.67
CA MET A 299 -13.34 0.00 17.66
C MET A 299 -12.76 0.62 18.93
N ALA A 300 -11.85 1.60 18.82
CA ALA A 300 -11.27 2.29 19.97
C ALA A 300 -12.28 3.16 20.74
N GLU A 301 -13.29 3.72 20.06
CA GLU A 301 -14.36 4.52 20.70
C GLU A 301 -15.38 3.66 21.49
N ARG A 302 -15.40 2.35 21.23
CA ARG A 302 -16.33 1.43 21.90
C ARG A 302 -15.71 0.66 23.07
N GLY A 303 -14.44 0.91 23.37
CA GLY A 303 -13.70 0.30 24.48
C GLY A 303 -13.02 -0.97 24.09
#